data_867a767ed82fe422daed40a0b3df54c5
#
_entry.id   867a767ed82fe422daed40a0b3df54c5
#
_cell.length_a   1.000
_cell.length_b   1.000
_cell.length_c   1.000
_cell.angle_alpha   90.00
_cell.angle_beta   90.00
_cell.angle_gamma   90.00
#
_symmetry.space_group_name_H-M   'P 1'
#
loop_
_entity.id
_entity.type
_entity.pdbx_description
1 polymer ?
#
loop_
_entity_poly.entity_id
_entity_poly.type
_entity_poly.pdbx_seq_one_letter_code
_entity_poly.pdbx_strand_id
1 'polypeptide(L)'
;MLKKSLLTALFLLVGYEILMRSVDAWWSTGQNAPQSSVVRAHDFIYATKTYDNIMVGSSIGNRITSKVPADSLPRSFYNLSFGGQSIFDGLQILKKMDYKPQRIFIEMNVLMRNEDPDLQASLFSPVMYPVKKVMHSWRERNQPLGVLARLPLVLDGNPDLQPATPPTGLERSEDSYKAMLAVQLEAQKNAYPENYVADQINKLKTLVEYFQKQGVQIIFFEVPVDPKLCGMGAPVQLRTMIKAAFEPMGCKFVDMPDCEGYFTTDGTHLEKISVYKYLRYFRNELKRQGIMP
;
A
#
# COMPACT_ATOMS: atom_id res chain seq x y z
N MET A 1 3.43 9.75 49.06
CA MET A 1 3.09 8.68 48.12
C MET A 1 3.07 9.19 46.66
N LEU A 2 2.31 10.22 46.30
CA LEU A 2 2.15 10.72 44.94
C LEU A 2 3.49 11.01 44.20
N LYS A 3 4.44 11.70 44.85
CA LYS A 3 5.77 12.01 44.24
C LYS A 3 6.53 10.74 43.89
N LYS A 4 6.52 9.70 44.73
CA LYS A 4 7.20 8.43 44.41
C LYS A 4 6.54 7.71 43.23
N SER A 5 5.20 7.66 43.19
CA SER A 5 4.46 7.06 42.08
C SER A 5 4.71 7.79 40.77
N LEU A 6 4.72 9.13 40.78
CA LEU A 6 5.04 9.94 39.59
C LEU A 6 6.48 9.71 39.09
N LEU A 7 7.46 9.64 40.01
CA LEU A 7 8.85 9.34 39.65
C LEU A 7 8.99 7.93 39.07
N THR A 8 8.31 6.94 39.65
CA THR A 8 8.31 5.58 39.13
C THR A 8 7.67 5.52 37.73
N ALA A 9 6.53 6.18 37.52
CA ALA A 9 5.90 6.24 36.23
C ALA A 9 6.78 6.92 35.18
N LEU A 10 7.41 8.03 35.54
CA LEU A 10 8.35 8.71 34.66
C LEU A 10 9.56 7.82 34.29
N PHE A 11 10.11 7.13 35.28
CA PHE A 11 11.23 6.20 35.05
C PHE A 11 10.83 5.06 34.09
N LEU A 12 9.65 4.48 34.26
CA LEU A 12 9.12 3.43 33.39
C LEU A 12 8.91 3.95 31.97
N LEU A 13 8.36 5.16 31.80
CA LEU A 13 8.15 5.78 30.49
C LEU A 13 9.48 6.04 29.78
N VAL A 14 10.47 6.61 30.49
CA VAL A 14 11.81 6.85 29.93
C VAL A 14 12.49 5.54 29.58
N GLY A 15 12.43 4.54 30.44
CA GLY A 15 12.99 3.21 30.19
C GLY A 15 12.36 2.54 28.97
N TYR A 16 11.02 2.65 28.84
CA TYR A 16 10.30 2.14 27.69
C TYR A 16 10.67 2.86 26.39
N GLU A 17 10.80 4.19 26.42
CA GLU A 17 11.25 4.97 25.25
C GLU A 17 12.66 4.56 24.81
N ILE A 18 13.60 4.41 25.75
CA ILE A 18 14.97 3.95 25.47
C ILE A 18 14.94 2.55 24.84
N LEU A 19 14.16 1.64 25.41
CA LEU A 19 13.98 0.29 24.90
C LEU A 19 13.44 0.33 23.45
N MET A 20 12.35 1.07 23.20
CA MET A 20 11.76 1.15 21.87
C MET A 20 12.71 1.75 20.83
N ARG A 21 13.51 2.76 21.20
CA ARG A 21 14.56 3.29 20.32
C ARG A 21 15.62 2.24 19.97
N SER A 22 16.03 1.46 20.93
CA SER A 22 17.09 0.46 20.78
C SER A 22 16.68 -0.71 19.91
N VAL A 23 15.38 -1.09 19.95
CA VAL A 23 14.85 -2.25 19.22
C VAL A 23 14.09 -1.89 17.95
N ASP A 24 13.87 -0.60 17.67
CA ASP A 24 12.97 -0.14 16.60
C ASP A 24 13.35 -0.71 15.22
N ALA A 25 14.65 -0.72 14.89
CA ALA A 25 15.14 -1.29 13.62
C ALA A 25 15.02 -2.81 13.56
N TRP A 26 15.27 -3.50 14.69
CA TRP A 26 15.17 -4.96 14.79
C TRP A 26 13.72 -5.45 14.87
N TRP A 27 12.86 -4.62 15.47
CA TRP A 27 11.45 -4.88 15.69
C TRP A 27 10.57 -4.65 14.44
N SER A 28 11.14 -4.12 13.37
CA SER A 28 10.43 -3.94 12.11
C SER A 28 10.06 -5.30 11.53
N THR A 29 8.76 -5.55 11.39
CA THR A 29 8.25 -6.77 10.72
C THR A 29 8.15 -6.59 9.20
N GLY A 30 8.65 -5.44 8.68
CA GLY A 30 8.63 -5.11 7.26
C GLY A 30 7.23 -4.95 6.66
N GLN A 31 7.18 -4.84 5.34
CA GLN A 31 5.92 -4.64 4.60
C GLN A 31 5.13 -5.94 4.35
N ASN A 32 5.75 -7.10 4.56
CA ASN A 32 5.17 -8.41 4.26
C ASN A 32 4.24 -8.90 5.37
N ALA A 33 4.39 -8.41 6.58
CA ALA A 33 3.51 -8.76 7.69
C ALA A 33 2.14 -8.08 7.57
N PRO A 34 1.05 -8.74 7.95
CA PRO A 34 -0.25 -8.10 8.08
C PRO A 34 -0.16 -6.89 9.02
N GLN A 35 -0.49 -5.72 8.52
CA GLN A 35 -0.42 -4.48 9.28
C GLN A 35 -1.69 -3.68 9.08
N SER A 36 -2.14 -2.97 10.13
CA SER A 36 -3.18 -1.96 9.96
C SER A 36 -2.66 -0.81 9.08
N SER A 37 -3.58 -0.12 8.40
CA SER A 37 -3.25 1.03 7.55
C SER A 37 -2.45 2.10 8.30
N VAL A 38 -2.80 2.34 9.58
CA VAL A 38 -2.10 3.31 10.46
C VAL A 38 -0.67 2.88 10.75
N VAL A 39 -0.44 1.60 11.06
CA VAL A 39 0.92 1.09 11.33
C VAL A 39 1.79 1.20 10.09
N ARG A 40 1.29 0.78 8.92
CA ARG A 40 2.00 0.89 7.65
C ARG A 40 2.33 2.34 7.29
N ALA A 41 1.37 3.26 7.48
CA ALA A 41 1.61 4.68 7.27
C ALA A 41 2.65 5.25 8.24
N HIS A 42 2.59 4.90 9.52
CA HIS A 42 3.57 5.33 10.53
C HIS A 42 4.97 4.76 10.25
N ASP A 43 5.07 3.52 9.78
CA ASP A 43 6.35 2.92 9.39
C ASP A 43 7.01 3.69 8.24
N PHE A 44 6.21 4.26 7.32
CA PHE A 44 6.70 5.15 6.28
C PHE A 44 7.02 6.56 6.80
N ILE A 45 6.06 7.17 7.50
CA ILE A 45 6.16 8.57 7.98
C ILE A 45 7.34 8.78 8.90
N TYR A 46 7.64 7.79 9.74
CA TYR A 46 8.72 7.86 10.75
C TYR A 46 9.96 7.04 10.36
N ALA A 47 10.02 6.56 9.11
CA ALA A 47 11.22 5.88 8.61
C ALA A 47 12.42 6.81 8.59
N THR A 48 13.57 6.28 8.94
CA THR A 48 14.86 6.96 8.74
C THR A 48 15.41 6.74 7.32
N LYS A 49 14.93 5.69 6.65
CA LYS A 49 15.30 5.35 5.28
C LYS A 49 14.41 6.10 4.29
N THR A 50 15.02 6.59 3.23
CA THR A 50 14.30 7.14 2.07
C THR A 50 14.08 6.06 1.01
N TYR A 51 12.99 6.20 0.27
CA TYR A 51 12.61 5.28 -0.80
C TYR A 51 12.43 6.06 -2.10
N ASP A 52 13.10 5.60 -3.16
CA ASP A 52 13.03 6.25 -4.47
C ASP A 52 11.75 5.93 -5.22
N ASN A 53 11.11 4.82 -4.88
CA ASN A 53 9.94 4.32 -5.57
C ASN A 53 8.81 4.06 -4.56
N ILE A 54 7.71 4.77 -4.72
CA ILE A 54 6.55 4.62 -3.86
C ILE A 54 5.39 4.07 -4.68
N MET A 55 4.82 2.97 -4.21
CA MET A 55 3.58 2.44 -4.75
C MET A 55 2.40 2.93 -3.90
N VAL A 56 1.38 3.47 -4.53
CA VAL A 56 0.13 3.89 -3.87
C VAL A 56 -1.04 3.15 -4.50
N GLY A 57 -1.94 2.67 -3.65
CA GLY A 57 -3.04 1.84 -4.11
C GLY A 57 -4.05 1.54 -3.00
N SER A 58 -4.96 0.64 -3.34
CA SER A 58 -5.99 0.11 -2.47
C SER A 58 -5.57 -1.21 -1.80
N SER A 59 -6.56 -1.99 -1.34
CA SER A 59 -6.35 -3.36 -0.86
C SER A 59 -5.76 -4.30 -1.92
N ILE A 60 -5.98 -4.01 -3.20
CA ILE A 60 -5.44 -4.81 -4.31
C ILE A 60 -3.92 -4.61 -4.39
N GLY A 61 -3.46 -3.36 -4.46
CA GLY A 61 -2.04 -3.01 -4.42
C GLY A 61 -1.35 -3.39 -3.10
N ASN A 62 -2.07 -3.31 -1.98
CA ASN A 62 -1.54 -3.73 -0.69
C ASN A 62 -1.12 -5.21 -0.68
N ARG A 63 -1.86 -6.09 -1.36
CA ARG A 63 -1.53 -7.52 -1.43
C ARG A 63 -0.23 -7.82 -2.16
N ILE A 64 0.24 -6.94 -3.01
CA ILE A 64 1.49 -7.13 -3.77
C ILE A 64 2.69 -7.34 -2.85
N THR A 65 2.75 -6.65 -1.70
CA THR A 65 3.87 -6.80 -0.75
C THR A 65 3.49 -7.56 0.51
N SER A 66 2.22 -7.60 0.90
CA SER A 66 1.80 -8.29 2.12
C SER A 66 1.81 -9.82 2.04
N LYS A 67 2.10 -10.38 0.86
CA LYS A 67 2.05 -11.83 0.59
C LYS A 67 3.36 -12.39 0.03
N VAL A 68 4.38 -11.55 -0.20
CA VAL A 68 5.63 -11.94 -0.85
C VAL A 68 6.84 -11.34 -0.15
N PRO A 69 8.03 -11.96 -0.25
CA PRO A 69 9.24 -11.46 0.39
C PRO A 69 9.73 -10.12 -0.15
N ALA A 70 10.51 -9.44 0.69
CA ALA A 70 11.09 -8.14 0.42
C ALA A 70 11.98 -8.07 -0.83
N ASP A 71 12.54 -9.18 -1.28
CA ASP A 71 13.40 -9.26 -2.47
C ASP A 71 12.63 -9.40 -3.79
N SER A 72 11.30 -9.51 -3.72
CA SER A 72 10.44 -9.52 -4.92
C SER A 72 10.36 -8.16 -5.61
N LEU A 73 10.55 -7.07 -4.87
CA LEU A 73 10.74 -5.71 -5.40
C LEU A 73 12.09 -5.17 -4.90
N PRO A 74 12.78 -4.29 -5.67
CA PRO A 74 14.00 -3.65 -5.22
C PRO A 74 13.84 -2.97 -3.85
N ARG A 75 14.88 -2.98 -3.01
CA ARG A 75 14.85 -2.37 -1.67
C ARG A 75 14.56 -0.86 -1.66
N SER A 76 14.58 -0.23 -2.84
CA SER A 76 14.19 1.17 -3.04
C SER A 76 12.68 1.39 -3.13
N PHE A 77 11.86 0.32 -3.12
CA PHE A 77 10.40 0.41 -3.13
C PHE A 77 9.82 0.45 -1.71
N TYR A 78 8.80 1.29 -1.56
CA TYR A 78 7.86 1.21 -0.45
C TYR A 78 6.42 1.15 -0.97
N ASN A 79 5.64 0.19 -0.48
CA ASN A 79 4.23 0.08 -0.82
C ASN A 79 3.37 0.80 0.22
N LEU A 80 2.89 1.98 -0.14
CA LEU A 80 1.99 2.82 0.65
C LEU A 80 0.52 2.61 0.23
N SER A 81 0.17 1.39 -0.17
CA SER A 81 -1.20 1.00 -0.43
C SER A 81 -1.87 0.48 0.84
N PHE A 82 -3.15 0.74 1.01
CA PHE A 82 -3.87 0.45 2.24
C PHE A 82 -5.12 -0.39 1.99
N GLY A 83 -5.35 -1.39 2.84
CA GLY A 83 -6.57 -2.18 2.82
C GLY A 83 -7.80 -1.32 3.13
N GLY A 84 -8.81 -1.37 2.24
CA GLY A 84 -10.04 -0.60 2.43
C GLY A 84 -9.96 0.88 2.05
N GLN A 85 -8.77 1.41 1.75
CA GLN A 85 -8.52 2.82 1.44
C GLN A 85 -8.39 3.07 -0.08
N SER A 86 -8.11 4.30 -0.46
CA SER A 86 -7.97 4.76 -1.84
C SER A 86 -6.52 5.09 -2.20
N ILE A 87 -6.26 5.26 -3.50
CA ILE A 87 -4.98 5.80 -3.99
C ILE A 87 -4.71 7.21 -3.46
N PHE A 88 -5.77 7.98 -3.18
CA PHE A 88 -5.65 9.34 -2.66
C PHE A 88 -5.04 9.38 -1.27
N ASP A 89 -5.26 8.35 -0.44
CA ASP A 89 -4.69 8.30 0.92
C ASP A 89 -3.17 8.28 0.89
N GLY A 90 -2.57 7.43 0.07
CA GLY A 90 -1.13 7.39 -0.12
C GLY A 90 -0.57 8.68 -0.71
N LEU A 91 -1.21 9.23 -1.74
CA LEU A 91 -0.80 10.49 -2.37
C LEU A 91 -0.89 11.69 -1.40
N GLN A 92 -1.92 11.75 -0.56
CA GLN A 92 -2.05 12.80 0.45
C GLN A 92 -0.99 12.70 1.55
N ILE A 93 -0.61 11.49 1.96
CA ILE A 93 0.50 11.29 2.89
C ILE A 93 1.80 11.85 2.30
N LEU A 94 2.14 11.49 1.07
CA LEU A 94 3.33 12.00 0.38
C LEU A 94 3.32 13.53 0.29
N LYS A 95 2.17 14.11 -0.10
CA LYS A 95 2.00 15.57 -0.23
C LYS A 95 2.16 16.29 1.12
N LYS A 96 1.53 15.79 2.19
CA LYS A 96 1.62 16.39 3.53
C LYS A 96 3.02 16.30 4.14
N MET A 97 3.80 15.30 3.74
CA MET A 97 5.20 15.16 4.15
C MET A 97 6.17 15.96 3.28
N ASP A 98 5.73 16.58 2.21
CA ASP A 98 6.58 17.12 1.12
C ASP A 98 7.62 16.08 0.63
N TYR A 99 7.18 14.81 0.55
CA TYR A 99 8.04 13.70 0.17
C TYR A 99 8.16 13.61 -1.35
N LYS A 100 9.39 13.60 -1.85
CA LYS A 100 9.72 13.68 -3.28
C LYS A 100 10.49 12.42 -3.71
N PRO A 101 9.81 11.29 -3.98
CA PRO A 101 10.49 10.11 -4.51
C PRO A 101 10.90 10.36 -5.97
N GLN A 102 11.74 9.50 -6.52
CA GLN A 102 12.01 9.54 -7.96
C GLN A 102 10.76 9.15 -8.77
N ARG A 103 9.99 8.15 -8.28
CA ARG A 103 8.82 7.60 -8.96
C ARG A 103 7.67 7.33 -8.01
N ILE A 104 6.46 7.63 -8.46
CA ILE A 104 5.22 7.18 -7.81
C ILE A 104 4.50 6.24 -8.77
N PHE A 105 4.24 5.02 -8.30
CA PHE A 105 3.44 4.01 -8.98
C PHE A 105 2.01 4.07 -8.46
N ILE A 106 1.05 4.38 -9.34
CA ILE A 106 -0.36 4.59 -8.97
C ILE A 106 -1.19 3.42 -9.50
N GLU A 107 -1.87 2.69 -8.61
CA GLU A 107 -2.81 1.64 -8.98
C GLU A 107 -4.06 2.22 -9.64
N MET A 108 -4.46 1.66 -10.79
CA MET A 108 -5.64 2.11 -11.54
C MET A 108 -6.93 1.35 -11.20
N ASN A 109 -6.85 0.21 -10.53
CA ASN A 109 -8.01 -0.66 -10.31
C ASN A 109 -9.14 0.02 -9.52
N VAL A 110 -8.79 0.91 -8.58
CA VAL A 110 -9.75 1.52 -7.66
C VAL A 110 -9.58 3.04 -7.62
N LEU A 111 -10.08 3.73 -8.65
CA LEU A 111 -10.09 5.20 -8.69
C LEU A 111 -11.30 5.80 -7.94
N MET A 112 -12.44 5.09 -7.92
CA MET A 112 -13.74 5.65 -7.51
C MET A 112 -13.92 5.79 -5.99
N ARG A 113 -12.90 5.44 -5.19
CA ARG A 113 -12.93 5.62 -3.73
C ARG A 113 -12.24 6.91 -3.33
N ASN A 114 -12.90 7.70 -2.47
CA ASN A 114 -12.30 8.91 -1.89
C ASN A 114 -11.30 8.56 -0.80
N GLU A 115 -10.43 9.52 -0.44
CA GLU A 115 -9.58 9.42 0.73
C GLU A 115 -10.38 9.30 2.02
N ASP A 116 -9.78 8.67 3.01
CA ASP A 116 -10.32 8.53 4.36
C ASP A 116 -9.86 9.72 5.22
N PRO A 117 -10.76 10.68 5.54
CA PRO A 117 -10.41 11.84 6.34
C PRO A 117 -10.00 11.47 7.77
N ASP A 118 -10.55 10.39 8.34
CA ASP A 118 -10.23 9.96 9.71
C ASP A 118 -8.82 9.36 9.75
N LEU A 119 -8.43 8.57 8.75
CA LEU A 119 -7.05 8.11 8.60
C LEU A 119 -6.10 9.30 8.51
N GLN A 120 -6.39 10.26 7.63
CA GLN A 120 -5.56 11.44 7.43
C GLN A 120 -5.44 12.30 8.71
N ALA A 121 -6.54 12.47 9.45
CA ALA A 121 -6.55 13.21 10.71
C ALA A 121 -5.76 12.50 11.81
N SER A 122 -5.86 11.16 11.89
CA SER A 122 -5.12 10.35 12.87
C SER A 122 -3.60 10.38 12.64
N LEU A 123 -3.18 10.35 11.38
CA LEU A 123 -1.76 10.35 11.00
C LEU A 123 -1.09 11.72 11.23
N PHE A 124 -1.79 12.80 10.93
CA PHE A 124 -1.26 14.17 10.96
C PHE A 124 -1.91 15.06 12.02
N SER A 125 -2.32 14.45 13.14
CA SER A 125 -2.82 15.20 14.29
C SER A 125 -1.82 16.28 14.72
N PRO A 126 -2.25 17.56 14.89
CA PRO A 126 -1.34 18.66 15.22
C PRO A 126 -0.50 18.42 16.46
N VAL A 127 -1.04 17.68 17.45
CA VAL A 127 -0.35 17.36 18.70
C VAL A 127 0.47 16.07 18.56
N MET A 128 -0.16 14.99 18.06
CA MET A 128 0.44 13.67 18.11
C MET A 128 1.49 13.46 17.01
N TYR A 129 1.36 14.09 15.86
CA TYR A 129 2.33 13.96 14.79
C TYR A 129 3.75 14.41 15.19
N PRO A 130 3.96 15.64 15.76
CA PRO A 130 5.28 16.03 16.26
C PRO A 130 5.75 15.19 17.45
N VAL A 131 4.87 14.77 18.35
CA VAL A 131 5.22 13.90 19.48
C VAL A 131 5.79 12.57 18.98
N LYS A 132 5.11 11.90 18.05
CA LYS A 132 5.54 10.61 17.47
C LYS A 132 6.84 10.70 16.64
N LYS A 133 7.21 11.88 16.16
CA LYS A 133 8.52 12.10 15.54
C LYS A 133 9.66 11.92 16.55
N VAL A 134 9.47 12.40 17.77
CA VAL A 134 10.48 12.40 18.83
C VAL A 134 10.36 11.16 19.70
N MET A 135 9.16 10.75 20.07
CA MET A 135 8.91 9.64 21.00
C MET A 135 8.51 8.37 20.24
N HIS A 136 9.43 7.42 20.16
CA HIS A 136 9.23 6.15 19.46
C HIS A 136 8.18 5.26 20.15
N SER A 137 8.12 5.29 21.48
CA SER A 137 7.14 4.54 22.27
C SER A 137 5.68 4.93 21.98
N TRP A 138 5.44 6.12 21.39
CA TRP A 138 4.10 6.60 21.06
C TRP A 138 3.64 6.23 19.65
N ARG A 139 4.52 5.63 18.85
CA ARG A 139 4.15 5.09 17.53
C ARG A 139 3.30 3.86 17.70
N GLU A 140 2.27 3.69 16.85
CA GLU A 140 1.29 2.59 16.98
C GLU A 140 1.95 1.21 17.12
N ARG A 141 2.96 0.94 16.32
CA ARG A 141 3.67 -0.35 16.37
C ARG A 141 4.39 -0.60 17.70
N ASN A 142 4.78 0.46 18.39
CA ASN A 142 5.56 0.42 19.62
C ASN A 142 4.68 0.56 20.87
N GLN A 143 3.36 0.65 20.73
CA GLN A 143 2.47 0.59 21.88
C GLN A 143 2.45 -0.83 22.46
N PRO A 144 2.23 -1.01 23.79
CA PRO A 144 2.33 -2.33 24.43
C PRO A 144 1.51 -3.43 23.75
N LEU A 145 0.28 -3.13 23.31
CA LEU A 145 -0.55 -4.10 22.57
C LEU A 145 0.03 -4.42 21.20
N GLY A 146 0.59 -3.44 20.49
CA GLY A 146 1.28 -3.64 19.22
C GLY A 146 2.54 -4.50 19.38
N VAL A 147 3.28 -4.28 20.48
CA VAL A 147 4.46 -5.09 20.82
C VAL A 147 4.06 -6.54 21.10
N LEU A 148 3.05 -6.77 21.93
CA LEU A 148 2.56 -8.12 22.23
C LEU A 148 2.05 -8.86 20.98
N ALA A 149 1.32 -8.18 20.11
CA ALA A 149 0.81 -8.77 18.87
C ALA A 149 1.93 -9.18 17.88
N ARG A 150 3.08 -8.53 17.94
CA ARG A 150 4.23 -8.79 17.06
C ARG A 150 5.24 -9.78 17.63
N LEU A 151 5.27 -9.95 18.94
CA LEU A 151 6.25 -10.79 19.61
C LEU A 151 6.36 -12.19 18.97
N PRO A 152 5.26 -12.91 18.67
CA PRO A 152 5.35 -14.19 17.96
C PRO A 152 6.05 -14.07 16.59
N LEU A 153 5.69 -13.07 15.79
CA LEU A 153 6.26 -12.87 14.44
C LEU A 153 7.77 -12.61 14.49
N VAL A 154 8.24 -11.89 15.51
CA VAL A 154 9.67 -11.59 15.70
C VAL A 154 10.41 -12.81 16.22
N LEU A 155 9.82 -13.59 17.12
CA LEU A 155 10.42 -14.83 17.67
C LEU A 155 10.49 -15.93 16.62
N ASP A 156 9.53 -16.02 15.71
CA ASP A 156 9.52 -16.97 14.59
C ASP A 156 10.49 -16.59 13.45
N GLY A 157 11.18 -15.47 13.59
CA GLY A 157 12.07 -14.89 12.60
C GLY A 157 11.41 -13.76 11.80
N ASN A 158 12.21 -12.76 11.43
CA ASN A 158 11.70 -11.61 10.66
C ASN A 158 11.18 -12.10 9.30
N PRO A 159 9.87 -11.94 8.99
CA PRO A 159 9.29 -12.41 7.73
C PRO A 159 9.93 -11.76 6.49
N ASP A 160 10.55 -10.59 6.63
CA ASP A 160 11.32 -9.95 5.53
C ASP A 160 12.64 -10.67 5.23
N LEU A 161 13.16 -11.46 6.17
CA LEU A 161 14.42 -12.20 6.01
C LEU A 161 14.22 -13.66 5.61
N GLN A 162 12.99 -14.17 5.66
CA GLN A 162 12.72 -15.53 5.24
C GLN A 162 12.58 -15.62 3.71
N PRO A 163 13.29 -16.55 3.06
CA PRO A 163 13.08 -16.82 1.65
C PRO A 163 11.62 -17.27 1.44
N ALA A 164 10.92 -16.59 0.54
CA ALA A 164 9.56 -17.01 0.23
C ALA A 164 9.58 -18.31 -0.52
N THR A 165 8.94 -19.27 0.03
CA THR A 165 8.52 -20.45 -0.73
C THR A 165 7.22 -20.10 -1.45
N PRO A 166 7.18 -20.15 -2.78
CA PRO A 166 5.92 -20.00 -3.50
C PRO A 166 4.92 -21.02 -2.99
N PRO A 167 3.65 -20.68 -2.76
CA PRO A 167 2.66 -21.63 -2.34
C PRO A 167 2.43 -22.68 -3.43
N THR A 168 2.14 -23.90 -3.02
CA THR A 168 1.88 -25.02 -3.94
C THR A 168 0.41 -25.17 -4.33
N GLY A 169 -0.49 -24.34 -3.78
CA GLY A 169 -1.92 -24.39 -4.03
C GLY A 169 -2.65 -23.08 -3.78
N LEU A 170 -3.97 -23.11 -3.96
CA LEU A 170 -4.86 -22.00 -3.67
C LEU A 170 -5.18 -21.95 -2.18
N GLU A 171 -5.20 -20.74 -1.60
CA GLU A 171 -5.52 -20.53 -0.18
C GLU A 171 -7.03 -20.29 0.04
N ARG A 172 -7.82 -20.11 -1.03
CA ARG A 172 -9.24 -19.77 -0.96
C ARG A 172 -10.16 -20.97 -0.76
N SER A 173 -11.31 -20.72 -0.12
CA SER A 173 -12.47 -21.59 -0.19
C SER A 173 -13.24 -21.35 -1.50
N GLU A 174 -13.57 -22.39 -2.25
CA GLU A 174 -14.31 -22.25 -3.51
C GLU A 174 -15.70 -21.65 -3.33
N ASP A 175 -16.39 -21.97 -2.24
CA ASP A 175 -17.73 -21.42 -1.98
C ASP A 175 -17.67 -19.93 -1.66
N SER A 176 -16.70 -19.52 -0.81
CA SER A 176 -16.46 -18.11 -0.51
C SER A 176 -16.06 -17.33 -1.77
N TYR A 177 -15.17 -17.88 -2.58
CA TYR A 177 -14.78 -17.27 -3.85
C TYR A 177 -15.96 -17.07 -4.79
N LYS A 178 -16.79 -18.11 -5.02
CA LYS A 178 -17.95 -18.00 -5.91
C LYS A 178 -18.95 -16.95 -5.44
N ALA A 179 -19.23 -16.91 -4.13
CA ALA A 179 -20.14 -15.93 -3.55
C ALA A 179 -19.61 -14.50 -3.72
N MET A 180 -18.33 -14.27 -3.42
CA MET A 180 -17.73 -12.94 -3.54
C MET A 180 -17.55 -12.52 -5.00
N LEU A 181 -17.17 -13.44 -5.90
CA LEU A 181 -17.09 -13.17 -7.32
C LEU A 181 -18.44 -12.74 -7.89
N ALA A 182 -19.55 -13.37 -7.50
CA ALA A 182 -20.89 -12.99 -7.94
C ALA A 182 -21.21 -11.53 -7.53
N VAL A 183 -20.85 -11.12 -6.31
CA VAL A 183 -21.01 -9.74 -5.85
C VAL A 183 -20.18 -8.76 -6.70
N GLN A 184 -18.92 -9.12 -6.99
CA GLN A 184 -18.05 -8.28 -7.82
C GLN A 184 -18.53 -8.17 -9.28
N LEU A 185 -19.02 -9.27 -9.85
CA LEU A 185 -19.58 -9.28 -11.20
C LEU A 185 -20.76 -8.31 -11.32
N GLU A 186 -21.66 -8.31 -10.36
CA GLU A 186 -22.79 -7.38 -10.36
C GLU A 186 -22.34 -5.92 -10.14
N ALA A 187 -21.41 -5.69 -9.22
CA ALA A 187 -20.90 -4.36 -8.92
C ALA A 187 -20.13 -3.71 -10.08
N GLN A 188 -19.44 -4.50 -10.90
CA GLN A 188 -18.57 -4.00 -11.98
C GLN A 188 -19.17 -4.14 -13.38
N LYS A 189 -20.38 -4.67 -13.48
CA LYS A 189 -21.10 -4.93 -14.73
C LYS A 189 -21.27 -3.67 -15.58
N ASN A 190 -21.71 -2.59 -14.96
CA ASN A 190 -22.01 -1.34 -15.63
C ASN A 190 -20.86 -0.35 -15.45
N ALA A 191 -20.64 0.49 -16.46
CA ALA A 191 -19.78 1.66 -16.35
C ALA A 191 -20.32 2.62 -15.29
N TYR A 192 -19.42 3.35 -14.63
CA TYR A 192 -19.78 4.45 -13.74
C TYR A 192 -20.34 5.64 -14.53
N PRO A 193 -21.15 6.52 -13.91
CA PRO A 193 -21.51 7.81 -14.53
C PRO A 193 -20.24 8.57 -14.92
N GLU A 194 -20.15 9.02 -16.17
CA GLU A 194 -18.94 9.64 -16.73
C GLU A 194 -18.51 10.88 -15.95
N ASN A 195 -19.47 11.72 -15.54
CA ASN A 195 -19.19 12.92 -14.74
C ASN A 195 -18.50 12.56 -13.40
N TYR A 196 -18.92 11.47 -12.76
CA TYR A 196 -18.32 11.03 -11.50
C TYR A 196 -16.88 10.53 -11.72
N VAL A 197 -16.62 9.79 -12.80
CA VAL A 197 -15.24 9.39 -13.17
C VAL A 197 -14.39 10.61 -13.52
N ALA A 198 -14.94 11.57 -14.26
CA ALA A 198 -14.24 12.80 -14.62
C ALA A 198 -13.84 13.61 -13.38
N ASP A 199 -14.70 13.71 -12.36
CA ASP A 199 -14.40 14.41 -11.12
C ASP A 199 -13.21 13.73 -10.37
N GLN A 200 -13.20 12.40 -10.28
CA GLN A 200 -12.09 11.65 -9.67
C GLN A 200 -10.79 11.82 -10.48
N ILE A 201 -10.87 11.81 -11.80
CA ILE A 201 -9.71 12.07 -12.67
C ILE A 201 -9.19 13.50 -12.45
N ASN A 202 -10.04 14.51 -12.38
CA ASN A 202 -9.62 15.90 -12.14
C ASN A 202 -8.95 16.07 -10.78
N LYS A 203 -9.47 15.39 -9.74
CA LYS A 203 -8.85 15.33 -8.42
C LYS A 203 -7.46 14.70 -8.50
N LEU A 204 -7.33 13.58 -9.21
CA LEU A 204 -6.03 12.91 -9.40
C LEU A 204 -5.07 13.76 -10.22
N LYS A 205 -5.53 14.44 -11.28
CA LYS A 205 -4.71 15.38 -12.08
C LYS A 205 -4.02 16.42 -11.20
N THR A 206 -4.76 17.03 -10.28
CA THR A 206 -4.20 18.04 -9.36
C THR A 206 -3.03 17.49 -8.54
N LEU A 207 -3.11 16.22 -8.09
CA LEU A 207 -2.03 15.58 -7.34
C LEU A 207 -0.87 15.17 -8.26
N VAL A 208 -1.16 14.65 -9.44
CA VAL A 208 -0.15 14.29 -10.44
C VAL A 208 0.66 15.51 -10.85
N GLU A 209 0.01 16.63 -11.17
CA GLU A 209 0.68 17.90 -11.50
C GLU A 209 1.55 18.41 -10.35
N TYR A 210 1.06 18.29 -9.11
CA TYR A 210 1.83 18.70 -7.92
C TYR A 210 3.16 17.93 -7.86
N PHE A 211 3.15 16.62 -8.05
CA PHE A 211 4.36 15.80 -8.00
C PHE A 211 5.25 15.98 -9.23
N GLN A 212 4.67 16.10 -10.43
CA GLN A 212 5.44 16.33 -11.66
C GLN A 212 6.19 17.66 -11.63
N LYS A 213 5.60 18.73 -11.08
CA LYS A 213 6.29 20.02 -10.87
C LYS A 213 7.50 19.92 -9.95
N GLN A 214 7.59 18.86 -9.16
CA GLN A 214 8.73 18.57 -8.29
C GLN A 214 9.71 17.56 -8.91
N GLY A 215 9.55 17.21 -10.18
CA GLY A 215 10.41 16.27 -10.90
C GLY A 215 10.11 14.80 -10.66
N VAL A 216 9.00 14.47 -10.00
CA VAL A 216 8.60 13.09 -9.72
C VAL A 216 7.99 12.46 -10.97
N GLN A 217 8.49 11.29 -11.37
CA GLN A 217 7.91 10.52 -12.46
C GLN A 217 6.66 9.75 -11.98
N ILE A 218 5.56 9.90 -12.71
CA ILE A 218 4.31 9.19 -12.41
C ILE A 218 4.16 8.01 -13.35
N ILE A 219 3.84 6.85 -12.76
CA ILE A 219 3.70 5.58 -13.46
C ILE A 219 2.40 4.93 -13.01
N PHE A 220 1.51 4.70 -13.93
CA PHE A 220 0.27 3.96 -13.66
C PHE A 220 0.47 2.47 -13.87
N PHE A 221 -0.17 1.66 -13.05
CA PHE A 221 -0.19 0.21 -13.20
C PHE A 221 -1.55 -0.36 -12.83
N GLU A 222 -1.85 -1.52 -13.36
CA GLU A 222 -3.07 -2.27 -13.06
C GLU A 222 -2.70 -3.67 -12.60
N VAL A 223 -3.34 -4.13 -11.55
CA VAL A 223 -3.21 -5.51 -11.05
C VAL A 223 -4.27 -6.35 -11.74
N PRO A 224 -3.94 -7.53 -12.30
CA PRO A 224 -4.93 -8.40 -12.90
C PRO A 224 -5.98 -8.85 -11.86
N VAL A 225 -7.21 -8.93 -12.30
CA VAL A 225 -8.35 -9.41 -11.52
C VAL A 225 -8.82 -10.75 -12.10
N ASP A 226 -9.93 -11.30 -11.59
CA ASP A 226 -10.53 -12.49 -12.17
C ASP A 226 -10.82 -12.28 -13.67
N PRO A 227 -10.54 -13.26 -14.56
CA PRO A 227 -10.77 -13.13 -15.99
C PRO A 227 -12.20 -12.67 -16.35
N LYS A 228 -13.20 -13.07 -15.58
CA LYS A 228 -14.59 -12.68 -15.78
C LYS A 228 -14.85 -11.19 -15.49
N LEU A 229 -14.04 -10.55 -14.67
CA LEU A 229 -14.14 -9.12 -14.34
C LEU A 229 -13.32 -8.25 -15.28
N CYS A 230 -12.23 -8.78 -15.83
CA CYS A 230 -11.21 -8.03 -16.57
C CYS A 230 -11.75 -7.20 -17.74
N GLY A 231 -12.75 -7.74 -18.45
CA GLY A 231 -13.42 -7.10 -19.59
C GLY A 231 -14.73 -6.39 -19.26
N MET A 232 -15.10 -6.25 -17.99
CA MET A 232 -16.37 -5.62 -17.61
C MET A 232 -16.39 -4.10 -17.80
N GLY A 233 -17.58 -3.51 -17.78
CA GLY A 233 -17.81 -2.11 -18.10
C GLY A 233 -16.99 -1.14 -17.24
N ALA A 234 -17.03 -1.30 -15.91
CA ALA A 234 -16.32 -0.41 -15.00
C ALA A 234 -14.78 -0.48 -15.15
N PRO A 235 -14.11 -1.63 -15.12
CA PRO A 235 -12.65 -1.72 -15.33
C PRO A 235 -12.20 -1.17 -16.69
N VAL A 236 -12.93 -1.50 -17.77
CA VAL A 236 -12.59 -1.02 -19.11
C VAL A 236 -12.73 0.50 -19.21
N GLN A 237 -13.81 1.06 -18.65
CA GLN A 237 -14.01 2.51 -18.60
C GLN A 237 -12.87 3.21 -17.85
N LEU A 238 -12.55 2.76 -16.63
CA LEU A 238 -11.48 3.38 -15.83
C LEU A 238 -10.14 3.35 -16.56
N ARG A 239 -9.76 2.21 -17.12
CA ARG A 239 -8.53 2.05 -17.89
C ARG A 239 -8.47 3.02 -19.06
N THR A 240 -9.55 3.12 -19.82
CA THR A 240 -9.63 3.99 -21.01
C THR A 240 -9.55 5.47 -20.61
N MET A 241 -10.35 5.89 -19.63
CA MET A 241 -10.42 7.30 -19.22
C MET A 241 -9.14 7.76 -18.51
N ILE A 242 -8.52 6.92 -17.68
CA ILE A 242 -7.24 7.23 -17.03
C ILE A 242 -6.14 7.37 -18.09
N LYS A 243 -6.01 6.43 -19.03
CA LYS A 243 -5.02 6.54 -20.11
C LYS A 243 -5.21 7.81 -20.92
N ALA A 244 -6.42 8.08 -21.40
CA ALA A 244 -6.73 9.28 -22.16
C ALA A 244 -6.41 10.59 -21.41
N ALA A 245 -6.56 10.60 -20.08
CA ALA A 245 -6.33 11.78 -19.25
C ALA A 245 -4.85 12.01 -18.93
N PHE A 246 -4.03 10.97 -18.74
CA PHE A 246 -2.69 11.09 -18.18
C PHE A 246 -1.55 10.78 -19.16
N GLU A 247 -1.79 10.07 -20.28
CA GLU A 247 -0.78 9.92 -21.34
C GLU A 247 -0.32 11.28 -21.91
N PRO A 248 -1.23 12.24 -22.21
CA PRO A 248 -0.83 13.56 -22.68
C PRO A 248 -0.02 14.37 -21.65
N MET A 249 -0.10 14.01 -20.38
CA MET A 249 0.67 14.63 -19.31
C MET A 249 2.08 14.01 -19.16
N GLY A 250 2.47 13.07 -20.01
CA GLY A 250 3.77 12.39 -19.96
C GLY A 250 3.87 11.31 -18.88
N CYS A 251 2.75 10.90 -18.29
CA CYS A 251 2.73 9.76 -17.37
C CYS A 251 3.00 8.46 -18.13
N LYS A 252 3.72 7.53 -17.48
CA LYS A 252 3.98 6.21 -18.03
C LYS A 252 2.92 5.21 -17.55
N PHE A 253 2.75 4.13 -18.31
CA PHE A 253 1.81 3.06 -17.99
C PHE A 253 2.55 1.73 -18.07
N VAL A 254 2.45 0.94 -17.02
CA VAL A 254 2.87 -0.47 -17.07
C VAL A 254 1.73 -1.25 -17.69
N ASP A 255 2.02 -1.95 -18.78
CA ASP A 255 1.02 -2.78 -19.44
C ASP A 255 0.50 -3.84 -18.47
N MET A 256 -0.82 -4.05 -18.44
CA MET A 256 -1.44 -5.10 -17.66
C MET A 256 -1.24 -6.45 -18.37
N PRO A 257 -0.86 -7.52 -17.68
CA PRO A 257 -0.87 -8.84 -18.29
C PRO A 257 -2.30 -9.27 -18.63
N ASP A 258 -2.44 -10.24 -19.51
CA ASP A 258 -3.70 -10.95 -19.68
C ASP A 258 -4.16 -11.49 -18.32
N CYS A 259 -5.43 -11.30 -18.00
CA CYS A 259 -6.01 -11.78 -16.75
C CYS A 259 -6.09 -13.32 -16.66
N GLU A 260 -5.97 -14.02 -17.78
CA GLU A 260 -5.99 -15.48 -17.81
C GLU A 260 -4.83 -16.10 -17.01
N GLY A 261 -5.17 -17.11 -16.22
CA GLY A 261 -4.21 -17.80 -15.35
C GLY A 261 -3.76 -17.01 -14.13
N TYR A 262 -4.51 -15.95 -13.76
CA TYR A 262 -4.43 -15.31 -12.44
C TYR A 262 -5.61 -15.74 -11.57
N PHE A 263 -5.30 -16.23 -10.39
CA PHE A 263 -6.28 -16.68 -9.41
C PHE A 263 -6.49 -15.60 -8.36
N THR A 264 -7.75 -15.41 -7.93
CA THR A 264 -8.15 -14.42 -6.94
C THR A 264 -8.87 -15.07 -5.77
N THR A 265 -8.86 -14.42 -4.60
CA THR A 265 -9.60 -14.91 -3.43
C THR A 265 -11.10 -14.61 -3.50
N ASP A 266 -11.47 -13.55 -4.24
CA ASP A 266 -12.81 -12.97 -4.21
C ASP A 266 -13.21 -12.28 -5.53
N GLY A 267 -12.46 -12.53 -6.59
CA GLY A 267 -12.61 -11.88 -7.89
C GLY A 267 -11.66 -10.71 -8.12
N THR A 268 -11.24 -9.98 -7.08
CA THR A 268 -10.40 -8.78 -7.22
C THR A 268 -9.02 -8.92 -6.59
N HIS A 269 -8.89 -9.60 -5.48
CA HIS A 269 -7.64 -9.74 -4.75
C HIS A 269 -6.90 -11.02 -5.16
N LEU A 270 -5.68 -10.85 -5.66
CA LEU A 270 -4.86 -11.98 -6.10
C LEU A 270 -4.58 -12.98 -4.96
N GLU A 271 -4.64 -14.26 -5.28
CA GLU A 271 -4.06 -15.34 -4.49
C GLU A 271 -2.54 -15.20 -4.41
N LYS A 272 -1.92 -15.73 -3.36
CA LYS A 272 -0.48 -15.61 -3.15
C LYS A 272 0.34 -16.11 -4.35
N ILE A 273 -0.03 -17.23 -4.94
CA ILE A 273 0.63 -17.77 -6.14
C ILE A 273 0.56 -16.77 -7.31
N SER A 274 -0.57 -16.11 -7.50
CA SER A 274 -0.78 -15.12 -8.55
C SER A 274 -0.05 -13.81 -8.28
N VAL A 275 0.14 -13.43 -7.00
CA VAL A 275 0.98 -12.28 -6.63
C VAL A 275 2.44 -12.50 -7.07
N TYR A 276 3.01 -13.70 -6.84
CA TYR A 276 4.37 -14.02 -7.33
C TYR A 276 4.48 -13.95 -8.85
N LYS A 277 3.48 -14.52 -9.57
CA LYS A 277 3.42 -14.46 -11.03
C LYS A 277 3.36 -13.01 -11.50
N TYR A 278 2.50 -12.20 -10.90
CA TYR A 278 2.34 -10.79 -11.23
C TYR A 278 3.60 -9.96 -10.97
N LEU A 279 4.24 -10.13 -9.82
CA LEU A 279 5.46 -9.38 -9.50
C LEU A 279 6.61 -9.69 -10.46
N ARG A 280 6.72 -10.94 -10.91
CA ARG A 280 7.70 -11.31 -11.94
C ARG A 280 7.39 -10.59 -13.26
N TYR A 281 6.13 -10.59 -13.67
CA TYR A 281 5.68 -9.86 -14.84
C TYR A 281 5.97 -8.36 -14.70
N PHE A 282 5.53 -7.75 -13.62
CA PHE A 282 5.70 -6.33 -13.32
C PHE A 282 7.17 -5.89 -13.39
N ARG A 283 8.07 -6.63 -12.76
CA ARG A 283 9.53 -6.36 -12.82
C ARG A 283 10.07 -6.44 -14.25
N ASN A 284 9.69 -7.46 -15.00
CA ASN A 284 10.14 -7.62 -16.39
C ASN A 284 9.62 -6.48 -17.25
N GLU A 285 8.40 -6.05 -17.02
CA GLU A 285 7.78 -4.96 -17.75
C GLU A 285 8.45 -3.60 -17.45
N LEU A 286 8.77 -3.33 -16.18
CA LEU A 286 9.55 -2.15 -15.80
C LEU A 286 10.92 -2.11 -16.47
N LYS A 287 11.59 -3.26 -16.61
CA LYS A 287 12.87 -3.37 -17.34
C LYS A 287 12.67 -3.17 -18.84
N ARG A 288 11.69 -3.84 -19.44
CA ARG A 288 11.38 -3.75 -20.88
C ARG A 288 11.09 -2.31 -21.31
N GLN A 289 10.38 -1.56 -20.48
CA GLN A 289 10.03 -0.16 -20.73
C GLN A 289 11.12 0.83 -20.32
N GLY A 290 12.26 0.36 -19.80
CA GLY A 290 13.35 1.23 -19.35
C GLY A 290 12.94 2.16 -18.18
N ILE A 291 11.94 1.77 -17.39
CA ILE A 291 11.51 2.51 -16.21
C ILE A 291 12.48 2.27 -15.06
N MET A 292 12.97 1.04 -14.98
CA MET A 292 13.96 0.61 -13.98
C MET A 292 14.99 -0.33 -14.65
N PRO A 293 16.22 -0.38 -14.11
CA PRO A 293 17.28 -1.26 -14.58
C PRO A 293 17.00 -2.75 -14.37
#